data_027bdf85f68dc7a080012a66bec61b82
#
_entry.id   027bdf85f68dc7a080012a66bec61b82
#
_cell.length_a   1.000
_cell.length_b   1.000
_cell.length_c   1.000
_cell.angle_alpha   90.00
_cell.angle_beta   90.00
_cell.angle_gamma   90.00
#
_symmetry.space_group_name_H-M   'P 1'
#
loop_
_entity.id
_entity.type
_entity.pdbx_description
1 polymer ?
#
loop_
_entity_poly.entity_id
_entity_poly.type
_entity_poly.pdbx_seq_one_letter_code
_entity_poly.pdbx_strand_id
1 'polypeptide(L)'
;MLKRLLEDAPAAPAVATPAAAADRAVETSKHSLFVWTGDRDKKGNDFLLAIDADPRSPKFGRMVASLETDQKTVRPHHTEYTMPASGMLFANDHDAGRTFILDVRDPLRPKVASSFNDMGGFAHPHSYLRLPNGNVLASFQHDHATMQWGSRGKSGGLVEIDDRGKVVRAVSNADPAFADNLLMPYSLAVLPEIDRVVSTNSSMHDDDLLSGTTYQVWRLSDLKL
;
A
#
# COMPACT_ATOMS: atom_id res chain seq x y z
N MET A 1 0.61 -24.19 11.38
CA MET A 1 1.84 -24.05 12.19
C MET A 1 1.80 -22.85 13.15
N LEU A 2 1.13 -21.77 12.81
CA LEU A 2 1.00 -20.59 13.69
C LEU A 2 0.12 -20.80 14.94
N LYS A 3 -0.83 -21.71 14.90
CA LYS A 3 -1.76 -21.98 16.01
C LYS A 3 -1.10 -22.64 17.25
N ARG A 4 0.03 -23.32 17.06
CA ARG A 4 0.75 -24.01 18.17
C ARG A 4 1.67 -23.09 18.98
N LEU A 5 2.02 -21.92 18.47
CA LEU A 5 2.88 -20.95 19.17
C LEU A 5 2.14 -20.08 20.19
N LEU A 6 0.81 -20.12 20.23
CA LEU A 6 -0.01 -19.33 21.14
C LEU A 6 -0.56 -20.14 22.33
N GLU A 7 -0.43 -21.46 22.31
CA GLU A 7 -0.97 -22.34 23.38
C GLU A 7 0.04 -22.68 24.47
N ASP A 8 1.34 -22.42 24.27
CA ASP A 8 2.42 -22.78 25.21
C ASP A 8 3.05 -21.58 25.96
N ALA A 9 2.38 -20.42 25.99
CA ALA A 9 2.88 -19.30 26.78
C ALA A 9 2.60 -19.53 28.28
N PRO A 10 3.61 -19.50 29.17
CA PRO A 10 3.39 -19.66 30.61
C PRO A 10 2.52 -18.51 31.14
N ALA A 11 1.58 -18.85 32.01
CA ALA A 11 0.72 -17.87 32.68
C ALA A 11 1.57 -16.80 33.37
N ALA A 12 1.32 -15.54 33.03
CA ALA A 12 1.97 -14.40 33.63
C ALA A 12 1.63 -14.35 35.14
N PRO A 13 2.60 -14.03 36.03
CA PRO A 13 2.31 -13.89 37.44
C PRO A 13 1.32 -12.76 37.71
N ALA A 14 0.41 -12.97 38.64
CA ALA A 14 -0.58 -11.99 39.06
C ALA A 14 0.10 -10.71 39.53
N VAL A 15 -0.12 -9.62 38.82
CA VAL A 15 0.40 -8.29 39.17
C VAL A 15 -0.53 -7.67 40.21
N ALA A 16 0.01 -7.37 41.37
CA ALA A 16 -0.65 -6.61 42.44
C ALA A 16 -1.10 -5.22 41.89
N THR A 17 -2.32 -4.83 42.22
CA THR A 17 -2.90 -3.53 41.84
C THR A 17 -2.11 -2.40 42.53
N PRO A 18 -1.47 -1.50 41.76
CA PRO A 18 -0.91 -0.28 42.33
C PRO A 18 -2.00 0.79 42.50
N ALA A 19 -1.94 1.45 43.64
CA ALA A 19 -2.74 2.63 43.95
C ALA A 19 -2.57 3.75 42.94
N ALA A 20 -3.61 4.58 42.83
CA ALA A 20 -3.75 5.73 41.95
C ALA A 20 -2.42 6.48 41.70
N ALA A 21 -1.91 6.41 40.47
CA ALA A 21 -0.84 7.27 40.00
C ALA A 21 -1.45 8.46 39.27
N ALA A 22 -1.11 9.63 39.78
CA ALA A 22 -1.42 10.93 39.24
C ALA A 22 -1.16 11.03 37.72
N ASP A 23 -1.94 11.87 37.07
CA ASP A 23 -1.88 12.37 35.70
C ASP A 23 -0.42 12.61 35.25
N ARG A 24 0.24 11.58 34.74
CA ARG A 24 1.45 11.76 33.92
C ARG A 24 1.00 12.06 32.54
N ALA A 25 1.34 13.24 32.04
CA ALA A 25 1.24 13.59 30.62
C ALA A 25 1.66 12.36 29.79
N VAL A 26 0.77 11.85 28.97
CA VAL A 26 1.03 10.71 28.09
C VAL A 26 2.14 11.15 27.15
N GLU A 27 3.37 10.75 27.45
CA GLU A 27 4.49 10.95 26.53
C GLU A 27 4.11 10.22 25.24
N THR A 28 3.86 10.99 24.18
CA THR A 28 3.47 10.42 22.88
C THR A 28 4.64 9.58 22.38
N SER A 29 4.35 8.33 22.03
CA SER A 29 5.32 7.43 21.41
C SER A 29 6.01 8.13 20.24
N LYS A 30 7.35 8.05 20.20
CA LYS A 30 8.16 8.65 19.12
C LYS A 30 8.19 7.80 17.85
N HIS A 31 7.77 6.53 17.95
CA HIS A 31 7.81 5.56 16.86
C HIS A 31 6.47 4.84 16.76
N SER A 32 5.92 4.79 15.57
CA SER A 32 4.69 4.07 15.26
C SER A 32 4.92 3.11 14.10
N LEU A 33 4.37 1.91 14.21
CA LEU A 33 4.26 0.96 13.11
C LEU A 33 2.83 1.02 12.58
N PHE A 34 2.68 1.23 11.28
CA PHE A 34 1.38 1.13 10.60
C PHE A 34 1.26 -0.23 9.92
N VAL A 35 0.10 -0.86 10.08
CA VAL A 35 -0.23 -2.14 9.44
C VAL A 35 -1.52 -1.95 8.65
N TRP A 36 -1.42 -2.08 7.32
CA TRP A 36 -2.54 -2.09 6.41
C TRP A 36 -3.05 -3.52 6.26
N THR A 37 -4.33 -3.75 6.49
CA THR A 37 -4.92 -5.08 6.49
C THR A 37 -6.42 -5.02 6.26
N GLY A 38 -7.08 -6.17 6.22
CA GLY A 38 -8.53 -6.27 6.09
C GLY A 38 -9.12 -7.32 7.02
N ASP A 39 -10.44 -7.38 7.02
CA ASP A 39 -11.16 -8.37 7.78
C ASP A 39 -10.93 -9.78 7.23
N ARG A 40 -10.50 -10.69 8.10
CA ARG A 40 -10.16 -12.07 7.74
C ARG A 40 -11.32 -12.81 7.06
N ASP A 41 -12.53 -12.59 7.55
CA ASP A 41 -13.73 -13.27 7.06
C ASP A 41 -14.40 -12.51 5.89
N LYS A 42 -13.79 -11.38 5.48
CA LYS A 42 -14.28 -10.50 4.40
C LYS A 42 -15.70 -9.97 4.61
N LYS A 43 -16.13 -9.89 5.87
CA LYS A 43 -17.44 -9.34 6.26
C LYS A 43 -17.36 -7.87 6.65
N GLY A 44 -16.23 -7.45 7.18
CA GLY A 44 -15.88 -6.09 7.52
C GLY A 44 -15.14 -5.38 6.39
N ASN A 45 -14.55 -4.25 6.73
CA ASN A 45 -13.85 -3.38 5.81
C ASN A 45 -12.33 -3.48 5.98
N ASP A 46 -11.58 -2.91 5.02
CA ASP A 46 -10.15 -2.69 5.16
C ASP A 46 -9.89 -1.67 6.26
N PHE A 47 -8.77 -1.82 6.95
CA PHE A 47 -8.40 -0.92 8.03
C PHE A 47 -6.88 -0.76 8.19
N LEU A 48 -6.49 0.38 8.71
CA LEU A 48 -5.14 0.69 9.14
C LEU A 48 -5.04 0.55 10.66
N LEU A 49 -4.03 -0.16 11.15
CA LEU A 49 -3.66 -0.18 12.56
C LEU A 49 -2.45 0.72 12.79
N ALA A 50 -2.45 1.45 13.91
CA ALA A 50 -1.27 2.09 14.46
C ALA A 50 -0.84 1.35 15.73
N ILE A 51 0.41 0.93 15.78
CA ILE A 51 1.00 0.18 16.90
C ILE A 51 2.12 1.03 17.46
N ASP A 52 2.19 1.12 18.79
CA ASP A 52 3.31 1.77 19.47
C ASP A 52 4.59 0.94 19.27
N ALA A 53 5.55 1.48 18.58
CA ALA A 53 6.83 0.85 18.25
C ALA A 53 8.03 1.46 19.02
N ASP A 54 7.80 2.33 20.00
CA ASP A 54 8.88 2.85 20.86
C ASP A 54 9.16 1.86 22.00
N PRO A 55 10.33 1.19 22.00
CA PRO A 55 10.66 0.19 23.03
C PRO A 55 10.74 0.77 24.46
N ARG A 56 10.77 2.10 24.60
CA ARG A 56 10.77 2.78 25.92
C ARG A 56 9.35 3.14 26.38
N SER A 57 8.36 2.99 25.48
CA SER A 57 6.97 3.27 25.80
C SER A 57 6.36 2.15 26.66
N PRO A 58 5.55 2.48 27.67
CA PRO A 58 4.77 1.47 28.42
C PRO A 58 3.70 0.78 27.56
N LYS A 59 3.45 1.30 26.34
CA LYS A 59 2.50 0.74 25.36
C LYS A 59 3.19 0.01 24.21
N PHE A 60 4.51 -0.21 24.29
CA PHE A 60 5.27 -0.92 23.24
C PHE A 60 4.56 -2.19 22.77
N GLY A 61 4.42 -2.35 21.46
CA GLY A 61 3.75 -3.50 20.82
C GLY A 61 2.22 -3.49 20.93
N ARG A 62 1.61 -2.48 21.54
CA ARG A 62 0.15 -2.38 21.63
C ARG A 62 -0.43 -1.55 20.49
N MET A 63 -1.59 -1.95 20.00
CA MET A 63 -2.41 -1.13 19.13
C MET A 63 -2.86 0.13 19.88
N VAL A 64 -2.60 1.30 19.31
CA VAL A 64 -2.92 2.61 19.87
C VAL A 64 -4.01 3.34 19.09
N ALA A 65 -4.22 2.98 17.82
CA ALA A 65 -5.33 3.46 17.01
C ALA A 65 -5.69 2.45 15.91
N SER A 66 -6.92 2.56 15.41
CA SER A 66 -7.41 1.87 14.21
C SER A 66 -8.22 2.83 13.37
N LEU A 67 -8.05 2.79 12.06
CA LEU A 67 -8.83 3.52 11.07
C LEU A 67 -9.50 2.50 10.14
N GLU A 68 -10.79 2.34 10.25
CA GLU A 68 -11.58 1.55 9.30
C GLU A 68 -11.91 2.41 8.08
N THR A 69 -11.85 1.83 6.88
CA THR A 69 -12.26 2.46 5.63
C THR A 69 -13.71 2.11 5.29
N ASP A 70 -14.23 2.67 4.19
CA ASP A 70 -15.54 2.34 3.64
C ASP A 70 -15.47 1.20 2.58
N GLN A 71 -14.28 0.62 2.35
CA GLN A 71 -14.07 -0.48 1.41
C GLN A 71 -14.25 -1.83 2.12
N LYS A 72 -15.21 -2.62 1.68
CA LYS A 72 -15.31 -4.04 2.04
C LYS A 72 -14.03 -4.75 1.64
N THR A 73 -13.47 -5.52 2.56
CA THR A 73 -12.25 -6.28 2.32
C THR A 73 -12.40 -7.25 1.15
N VAL A 74 -11.57 -7.07 0.14
CA VAL A 74 -11.38 -8.04 -0.95
C VAL A 74 -9.95 -8.58 -0.93
N ARG A 75 -8.96 -7.70 -1.16
CA ARG A 75 -7.53 -8.02 -1.08
C ARG A 75 -6.71 -6.78 -0.75
N PRO A 76 -6.70 -6.29 0.50
CA PRO A 76 -5.74 -5.27 0.91
C PRO A 76 -4.33 -5.80 0.69
N HIS A 77 -3.47 -4.98 0.08
CA HIS A 77 -2.24 -5.53 -0.50
C HIS A 77 -1.02 -4.69 -0.16
N HIS A 78 -0.79 -3.56 -0.82
CA HIS A 78 0.41 -2.75 -0.63
C HIS A 78 0.16 -1.42 0.06
N THR A 79 1.20 -0.94 0.75
CA THR A 79 1.45 0.47 1.07
C THR A 79 2.74 0.91 0.39
N GLU A 80 3.12 2.18 0.55
CA GLU A 80 4.49 2.62 0.29
C GLU A 80 5.47 1.88 1.21
N TYR A 81 6.69 1.62 0.73
CA TYR A 81 7.73 0.94 1.50
C TYR A 81 8.38 1.83 2.56
N THR A 82 8.37 3.15 2.33
CA THR A 82 8.98 4.14 3.21
C THR A 82 7.92 5.12 3.67
N MET A 83 7.93 5.45 4.94
CA MET A 83 7.01 6.46 5.47
C MET A 83 7.25 7.80 4.78
N PRO A 84 6.24 8.38 4.10
CA PRO A 84 6.38 9.66 3.43
C PRO A 84 6.57 10.80 4.44
N ALA A 85 7.45 11.75 4.11
CA ALA A 85 7.69 12.94 4.95
C ALA A 85 6.43 13.81 5.10
N SER A 86 5.52 13.77 4.13
CA SER A 86 4.22 14.45 4.18
C SER A 86 3.22 13.82 5.16
N GLY A 87 3.45 12.56 5.55
CA GLY A 87 2.51 11.75 6.31
C GLY A 87 1.27 11.33 5.52
N MET A 88 1.29 11.47 4.18
CA MET A 88 0.23 11.00 3.28
C MET A 88 0.62 9.63 2.70
N LEU A 89 0.21 8.57 3.37
CA LEU A 89 0.56 7.18 3.04
C LEU A 89 -0.42 6.61 2.00
N PHE A 90 0.10 6.11 0.89
CA PHE A 90 -0.69 5.38 -0.10
C PHE A 90 -0.85 3.92 0.29
N ALA A 91 -2.07 3.40 0.14
CA ALA A 91 -2.42 2.00 0.37
C ALA A 91 -3.46 1.53 -0.65
N ASN A 92 -3.60 0.22 -0.88
CA ASN A 92 -4.62 -0.31 -1.78
C ASN A 92 -5.35 -1.54 -1.24
N ASP A 93 -6.60 -1.71 -1.73
CA ASP A 93 -7.20 -3.03 -1.93
C ASP A 93 -7.10 -3.33 -3.44
N HIS A 94 -6.21 -4.27 -3.78
CA HIS A 94 -5.87 -4.57 -5.17
C HIS A 94 -7.08 -5.07 -5.96
N ASP A 95 -7.78 -6.08 -5.46
CA ASP A 95 -8.89 -6.72 -6.19
C ASP A 95 -10.16 -5.86 -6.18
N ALA A 96 -10.32 -4.97 -5.20
CA ALA A 96 -11.34 -3.94 -5.26
C ALA A 96 -10.97 -2.81 -6.24
N GLY A 97 -9.73 -2.80 -6.75
CA GLY A 97 -9.22 -1.76 -7.65
C GLY A 97 -9.11 -0.41 -6.97
N ARG A 98 -8.97 -0.33 -5.64
CA ARG A 98 -9.08 0.92 -4.90
C ARG A 98 -7.77 1.34 -4.26
N THR A 99 -7.43 2.60 -4.42
CA THR A 99 -6.32 3.27 -3.72
C THR A 99 -6.87 4.18 -2.64
N PHE A 100 -6.17 4.24 -1.51
CA PHE A 100 -6.38 5.17 -0.41
C PHE A 100 -5.16 6.05 -0.23
N ILE A 101 -5.38 7.32 0.11
CA ILE A 101 -4.37 8.21 0.70
C ILE A 101 -4.77 8.40 2.17
N LEU A 102 -3.92 7.93 3.06
CA LEU A 102 -4.14 7.92 4.50
C LEU A 102 -3.30 9.02 5.15
N ASP A 103 -3.94 9.96 5.84
CA ASP A 103 -3.23 10.96 6.65
C ASP A 103 -2.84 10.31 7.99
N VAL A 104 -1.54 10.04 8.15
CA VAL A 104 -0.97 9.39 9.33
C VAL A 104 -0.05 10.32 10.13
N ARG A 105 -0.15 11.64 9.93
CA ARG A 105 0.64 12.64 10.67
C ARG A 105 0.40 12.58 12.17
N ASP A 106 -0.82 12.28 12.58
CA ASP A 106 -1.14 11.93 13.96
C ASP A 106 -1.45 10.42 14.05
N PRO A 107 -0.49 9.59 14.50
CA PRO A 107 -0.68 8.16 14.56
C PRO A 107 -1.79 7.70 15.50
N LEU A 108 -2.23 8.55 16.42
CA LEU A 108 -3.36 8.26 17.31
C LEU A 108 -4.72 8.60 16.67
N ARG A 109 -4.72 9.36 15.58
CA ARG A 109 -5.93 9.80 14.86
C ARG A 109 -5.75 9.77 13.34
N PRO A 110 -5.37 8.62 12.77
CA PRO A 110 -5.24 8.51 11.32
C PRO A 110 -6.59 8.78 10.63
N LYS A 111 -6.56 9.23 9.37
CA LYS A 111 -7.76 9.58 8.59
C LYS A 111 -7.60 9.13 7.15
N VAL A 112 -8.71 8.79 6.49
CA VAL A 112 -8.74 8.72 5.03
C VAL A 112 -8.77 10.16 4.48
N ALA A 113 -7.71 10.57 3.81
CA ALA A 113 -7.62 11.89 3.17
C ALA A 113 -8.30 11.87 1.79
N SER A 114 -8.15 10.79 1.04
CA SER A 114 -8.75 10.60 -0.28
C SER A 114 -8.81 9.12 -0.65
N SER A 115 -9.68 8.74 -1.58
CA SER A 115 -9.68 7.41 -2.19
C SER A 115 -10.25 7.47 -3.60
N PHE A 116 -9.81 6.54 -4.47
CA PHE A 116 -10.21 6.50 -5.87
C PHE A 116 -10.01 5.10 -6.47
N ASN A 117 -10.74 4.82 -7.59
CA ASN A 117 -10.68 3.54 -8.31
C ASN A 117 -10.04 3.68 -9.70
N ASP A 118 -10.24 4.82 -10.37
CA ASP A 118 -9.61 5.13 -11.66
C ASP A 118 -8.52 6.16 -11.43
N MET A 119 -7.35 5.91 -11.99
CA MET A 119 -6.24 6.84 -11.90
C MET A 119 -5.52 6.93 -13.24
N GLY A 120 -5.77 8.01 -13.95
CA GLY A 120 -5.18 8.26 -15.27
C GLY A 120 -5.61 7.26 -16.34
N GLY A 121 -6.80 6.66 -16.21
CA GLY A 121 -7.33 5.64 -17.11
C GLY A 121 -6.90 4.21 -16.78
N PHE A 122 -6.24 3.98 -15.63
CA PHE A 122 -5.78 2.66 -15.19
C PHE A 122 -6.45 2.22 -13.89
N ALA A 123 -6.53 0.91 -13.70
CA ALA A 123 -7.14 0.25 -12.56
C ALA A 123 -6.26 -0.88 -12.00
N HIS A 124 -6.64 -1.44 -10.86
CA HIS A 124 -5.90 -2.44 -10.10
C HIS A 124 -4.50 -1.95 -9.70
N PRO A 125 -4.44 -1.04 -8.73
CA PRO A 125 -3.19 -0.51 -8.21
C PRO A 125 -2.38 -1.62 -7.56
N HIS A 126 -1.06 -1.64 -7.81
CA HIS A 126 -0.19 -2.63 -7.19
C HIS A 126 0.86 -1.98 -6.29
N SER A 127 1.87 -1.32 -6.83
CA SER A 127 2.99 -0.78 -6.05
C SER A 127 3.00 0.74 -6.06
N TYR A 128 3.50 1.32 -4.98
CA TYR A 128 3.68 2.75 -4.79
C TYR A 128 5.12 3.06 -4.41
N LEU A 129 5.74 4.01 -5.09
CA LEU A 129 7.09 4.43 -4.81
C LEU A 129 7.20 5.95 -4.78
N ARG A 130 7.70 6.50 -3.67
CA ARG A 130 7.90 7.93 -3.51
C ARG A 130 9.04 8.43 -4.40
N LEU A 131 8.76 9.46 -5.19
CA LEU A 131 9.73 10.13 -6.04
C LEU A 131 10.48 11.24 -5.27
N PRO A 132 11.66 11.67 -5.75
CA PRO A 132 12.38 12.78 -5.14
C PRO A 132 11.62 14.11 -5.10
N ASN A 133 10.66 14.32 -6.01
CA ASN A 133 9.81 15.51 -6.04
C ASN A 133 8.64 15.47 -5.05
N GLY A 134 8.52 14.38 -4.27
CA GLY A 134 7.47 14.19 -3.28
C GLY A 134 6.19 13.53 -3.81
N ASN A 135 6.04 13.34 -5.11
CA ASN A 135 4.92 12.61 -5.70
C ASN A 135 5.12 11.08 -5.55
N VAL A 136 4.09 10.32 -5.83
CA VAL A 136 4.13 8.85 -5.87
C VAL A 136 4.07 8.39 -7.31
N LEU A 137 4.98 7.51 -7.71
CA LEU A 137 4.84 6.70 -8.90
C LEU A 137 4.15 5.39 -8.51
N ALA A 138 3.02 5.12 -9.16
CA ALA A 138 2.22 3.92 -8.91
C ALA A 138 2.15 3.05 -10.17
N SER A 139 2.15 1.73 -9.97
CA SER A 139 1.85 0.76 -11.02
C SER A 139 0.38 0.33 -10.95
N PHE A 140 -0.26 0.24 -12.10
CA PHE A 140 -1.64 -0.22 -12.26
C PHE A 140 -1.65 -1.35 -13.28
N GLN A 141 -2.26 -2.48 -12.94
CA GLN A 141 -2.13 -3.69 -13.75
C GLN A 141 -2.99 -3.71 -15.01
N HIS A 142 -4.05 -2.91 -15.08
CA HIS A 142 -5.01 -2.95 -16.18
C HIS A 142 -5.41 -1.55 -16.66
N ASP A 143 -5.73 -1.46 -17.95
CA ASP A 143 -6.47 -0.34 -18.50
C ASP A 143 -7.92 -0.38 -17.97
N HIS A 144 -8.38 0.73 -17.39
CA HIS A 144 -9.68 0.78 -16.72
C HIS A 144 -10.86 0.55 -17.69
N ALA A 145 -10.78 1.11 -18.90
CA ALA A 145 -11.89 1.05 -19.86
C ALA A 145 -12.11 -0.35 -20.46
N THR A 146 -11.07 -1.19 -20.45
CA THR A 146 -11.13 -2.55 -21.02
C THR A 146 -11.17 -3.64 -19.97
N MET A 147 -11.10 -3.25 -18.70
CA MET A 147 -11.14 -4.20 -17.60
C MET A 147 -12.56 -4.76 -17.42
N GLN A 148 -12.72 -6.04 -17.73
CA GLN A 148 -13.91 -6.82 -17.40
C GLN A 148 -13.46 -8.11 -16.70
N TRP A 149 -14.12 -8.47 -15.63
CA TRP A 149 -13.87 -9.73 -14.94
C TRP A 149 -13.95 -10.89 -15.96
N GLY A 150 -12.85 -11.66 -16.06
CA GLY A 150 -12.72 -12.76 -17.02
C GLY A 150 -12.27 -12.37 -18.42
N SER A 151 -12.03 -11.10 -18.72
CA SER A 151 -11.37 -10.66 -19.95
C SER A 151 -9.89 -10.31 -19.68
N ARG A 152 -9.03 -10.52 -20.68
CA ARG A 152 -7.61 -10.14 -20.56
C ARG A 152 -7.39 -8.62 -20.58
N GLY A 153 -8.36 -7.83 -21.00
CA GLY A 153 -8.24 -6.37 -21.07
C GLY A 153 -7.07 -5.89 -21.92
N LYS A 154 -6.62 -4.67 -21.66
CA LYS A 154 -5.39 -4.09 -22.21
C LYS A 154 -4.34 -3.95 -21.10
N SER A 155 -3.07 -3.80 -21.51
CA SER A 155 -1.95 -3.52 -20.61
C SER A 155 -2.24 -2.35 -19.69
N GLY A 156 -1.73 -2.44 -18.46
CA GLY A 156 -1.85 -1.38 -17.47
C GLY A 156 -0.94 -0.20 -17.74
N GLY A 157 -0.54 0.49 -16.68
CA GLY A 157 0.27 1.69 -16.82
C GLY A 157 1.00 2.12 -15.55
N LEU A 158 1.82 3.13 -15.71
CA LEU A 158 2.46 3.87 -14.63
C LEU A 158 1.81 5.25 -14.50
N VAL A 159 1.52 5.66 -13.27
CA VAL A 159 0.89 6.95 -12.97
C VAL A 159 1.67 7.67 -11.88
N GLU A 160 2.05 8.90 -12.13
CA GLU A 160 2.57 9.80 -11.10
C GLU A 160 1.41 10.58 -10.49
N ILE A 161 1.30 10.55 -9.16
CA ILE A 161 0.18 11.06 -8.38
C ILE A 161 0.73 11.95 -7.27
N ASP A 162 0.13 13.11 -7.03
CA ASP A 162 0.48 13.95 -5.89
C ASP A 162 -0.21 13.48 -4.58
N ASP A 163 0.18 14.05 -3.44
CA ASP A 163 -0.38 13.72 -2.11
C ASP A 163 -1.87 14.07 -1.95
N ARG A 164 -2.48 14.71 -2.93
CA ARG A 164 -3.92 15.03 -2.97
C ARG A 164 -4.71 14.05 -3.84
N GLY A 165 -4.01 13.09 -4.49
CA GLY A 165 -4.62 12.15 -5.42
C GLY A 165 -4.80 12.69 -6.84
N LYS A 166 -4.14 13.83 -7.18
CA LYS A 166 -4.19 14.36 -8.53
C LYS A 166 -3.16 13.67 -9.42
N VAL A 167 -3.61 13.19 -10.57
CA VAL A 167 -2.71 12.68 -11.61
C VAL A 167 -1.85 13.81 -12.15
N VAL A 168 -0.53 13.63 -12.11
CA VAL A 168 0.47 14.53 -12.69
C VAL A 168 0.78 14.10 -14.12
N ARG A 169 1.02 12.82 -14.33
CA ARG A 169 1.20 12.18 -15.65
C ARG A 169 0.86 10.70 -15.56
N ALA A 170 0.51 10.12 -16.71
CA ALA A 170 0.22 8.70 -16.85
C ALA A 170 0.75 8.19 -18.18
N VAL A 171 1.18 6.93 -18.22
CA VAL A 171 1.69 6.29 -19.44
C VAL A 171 1.26 4.83 -19.46
N SER A 172 0.88 4.36 -20.65
CA SER A 172 0.56 2.94 -20.85
C SER A 172 1.83 2.08 -20.83
N ASN A 173 1.71 0.91 -20.25
CA ASN A 173 2.73 -0.13 -20.23
C ASN A 173 2.76 -0.95 -21.54
N ALA A 174 1.80 -0.73 -22.46
CA ALA A 174 1.74 -1.43 -23.74
C ALA A 174 3.04 -1.17 -24.54
N ASP A 175 3.60 -2.24 -25.07
CA ASP A 175 4.82 -2.20 -25.86
C ASP A 175 4.57 -2.91 -27.20
N PRO A 176 4.76 -2.25 -28.35
CA PRO A 176 4.59 -2.87 -29.66
C PRO A 176 5.46 -4.11 -29.88
N ALA A 177 6.62 -4.20 -29.22
CA ALA A 177 7.48 -5.39 -29.28
C ALA A 177 6.85 -6.62 -28.61
N PHE A 178 5.82 -6.42 -27.78
CA PHE A 178 5.09 -7.46 -27.04
C PHE A 178 3.58 -7.34 -27.29
N ALA A 179 3.17 -6.99 -28.51
CA ALA A 179 1.77 -6.68 -28.85
C ALA A 179 0.79 -7.81 -28.49
N ASP A 180 1.24 -9.07 -28.53
CA ASP A 180 0.43 -10.25 -28.19
C ASP A 180 0.40 -10.56 -26.70
N ASN A 181 1.15 -9.83 -25.88
CA ASN A 181 1.24 -10.03 -24.43
C ASN A 181 0.57 -8.91 -23.66
N LEU A 182 -0.20 -9.28 -22.67
CA LEU A 182 -0.72 -8.34 -21.69
C LEU A 182 0.40 -8.01 -20.69
N LEU A 183 0.86 -6.75 -20.71
CA LEU A 183 1.86 -6.27 -19.77
C LEU A 183 1.17 -5.67 -18.55
N MET A 184 1.34 -6.31 -17.40
CA MET A 184 0.74 -5.93 -16.11
C MET A 184 1.84 -5.44 -15.17
N PRO A 185 2.05 -4.11 -15.06
CA PRO A 185 3.09 -3.56 -14.18
C PRO A 185 2.88 -4.03 -12.74
N TYR A 186 3.94 -4.57 -12.15
CA TYR A 186 3.89 -5.19 -10.83
C TYR A 186 4.72 -4.35 -9.83
N SER A 187 6.01 -4.59 -9.74
CA SER A 187 6.92 -3.88 -8.85
C SER A 187 7.69 -2.77 -9.58
N LEU A 188 8.11 -1.77 -8.81
CA LEU A 188 8.84 -0.62 -9.29
C LEU A 188 10.19 -0.48 -8.58
N ALA A 189 11.20 -0.02 -9.31
CA ALA A 189 12.42 0.53 -8.76
C ALA A 189 12.72 1.86 -9.45
N VAL A 190 13.02 2.89 -8.66
CA VAL A 190 13.39 4.23 -9.17
C VAL A 190 14.86 4.47 -8.91
N LEU A 191 15.57 4.86 -9.95
CA LEU A 191 17.00 5.13 -9.97
C LEU A 191 17.23 6.58 -10.44
N PRO A 192 17.02 7.57 -9.54
CA PRO A 192 17.04 8.98 -9.92
C PRO A 192 18.40 9.45 -10.45
N GLU A 193 19.47 8.85 -9.94
CA GLU A 193 20.86 9.22 -10.28
C GLU A 193 21.19 9.00 -11.76
N ILE A 194 20.46 8.08 -12.40
CA ILE A 194 20.64 7.75 -13.82
C ILE A 194 19.36 8.00 -14.64
N ASP A 195 18.38 8.70 -14.05
CA ASP A 195 17.11 9.03 -14.70
C ASP A 195 16.36 7.77 -15.21
N ARG A 196 16.23 6.75 -14.37
CA ARG A 196 15.56 5.49 -14.76
C ARG A 196 14.52 5.03 -13.76
N VAL A 197 13.51 4.34 -14.31
CA VAL A 197 12.55 3.50 -13.58
C VAL A 197 12.58 2.12 -14.20
N VAL A 198 12.54 1.10 -13.37
CA VAL A 198 12.33 -0.29 -13.79
C VAL A 198 10.97 -0.73 -13.28
N SER A 199 10.13 -1.27 -14.16
CA SER A 199 8.90 -1.96 -13.79
C SER A 199 8.98 -3.43 -14.20
N THR A 200 8.64 -4.33 -13.28
CA THR A 200 8.42 -5.74 -13.62
C THR A 200 6.97 -5.93 -14.07
N ASN A 201 6.69 -7.01 -14.80
CA ASN A 201 5.35 -7.39 -15.22
C ASN A 201 5.01 -8.75 -14.65
N SER A 202 3.85 -8.87 -14.01
CA SER A 202 3.31 -10.14 -13.51
C SER A 202 1.81 -10.02 -13.29
N SER A 203 1.10 -11.14 -13.46
CA SER A 203 -0.28 -11.29 -13.04
C SER A 203 -0.38 -11.42 -11.50
N MET A 204 -1.54 -11.11 -10.95
CA MET A 204 -1.91 -11.42 -9.56
C MET A 204 -2.67 -12.76 -9.42
N HIS A 205 -2.85 -13.49 -10.51
CA HIS A 205 -3.42 -14.83 -10.46
C HIS A 205 -2.36 -15.84 -10.05
N ASP A 206 -2.68 -16.73 -9.10
CA ASP A 206 -1.73 -17.67 -8.49
C ASP A 206 -1.01 -18.55 -9.52
N ASP A 207 -1.71 -18.96 -10.58
CA ASP A 207 -1.15 -19.79 -11.65
C ASP A 207 -0.14 -19.02 -12.53
N ASP A 208 -0.20 -17.68 -12.54
CA ASP A 208 0.58 -16.82 -13.41
C ASP A 208 1.70 -16.04 -12.68
N LEU A 209 1.72 -16.04 -11.34
CA LEU A 209 2.70 -15.28 -10.56
C LEU A 209 4.16 -15.64 -10.88
N LEU A 210 4.42 -16.88 -11.25
CA LEU A 210 5.75 -17.37 -11.63
C LEU A 210 6.05 -17.18 -13.12
N SER A 211 5.08 -16.73 -13.93
CA SER A 211 5.21 -16.56 -15.38
C SER A 211 5.68 -15.16 -15.79
N GLY A 212 5.83 -14.25 -14.84
CA GLY A 212 6.34 -12.90 -15.08
C GLY A 212 7.79 -12.92 -15.55
N THR A 213 8.00 -12.84 -16.86
CA THR A 213 9.33 -12.97 -17.51
C THR A 213 9.83 -11.65 -18.10
N THR A 214 9.05 -10.58 -18.00
CA THR A 214 9.36 -9.31 -18.63
C THR A 214 9.54 -8.21 -17.60
N TYR A 215 10.38 -7.25 -17.95
CA TYR A 215 10.51 -5.97 -17.26
C TYR A 215 10.69 -4.86 -18.31
N GLN A 216 10.40 -3.63 -17.92
CA GLN A 216 10.56 -2.47 -18.77
C GLN A 216 11.42 -1.44 -18.06
N VAL A 217 12.23 -0.73 -18.83
CA VAL A 217 13.09 0.34 -18.34
C VAL A 217 12.65 1.65 -18.96
N TRP A 218 12.24 2.56 -18.10
CA TRP A 218 11.68 3.85 -18.45
C TRP A 218 12.68 4.96 -18.14
N ARG A 219 12.59 6.05 -18.87
CA ARG A 219 13.20 7.30 -18.44
C ARG A 219 12.31 7.95 -17.37
N LEU A 220 12.90 8.24 -16.20
CA LEU A 220 12.12 8.80 -15.08
C LEU A 220 11.56 10.19 -15.39
N SER A 221 12.33 11.02 -16.09
CA SER A 221 11.98 12.42 -16.36
C SER A 221 10.71 12.59 -17.23
N ASP A 222 10.41 11.67 -18.15
CA ASP A 222 9.28 11.76 -19.07
C ASP A 222 8.44 10.47 -19.21
N LEU A 223 8.76 9.42 -18.46
CA LEU A 223 8.15 8.09 -18.50
C LEU A 223 8.10 7.48 -19.91
N LYS A 224 9.12 7.69 -20.71
CA LYS A 224 9.28 6.99 -22.00
C LYS A 224 10.09 5.72 -21.82
N LEU A 225 9.66 4.66 -22.54
CA LEU A 225 10.42 3.42 -22.73
C LEU A 225 11.71 3.66 -23.50
#